data_28bda25d5a07dab5ce1c3edec0ee0110
#
_entry.id   28bda25d5a07dab5ce1c3edec0ee0110
#
_cell.length_a   1.000
_cell.length_b   1.000
_cell.length_c   1.000
_cell.angle_alpha   90.00
_cell.angle_beta   90.00
_cell.angle_gamma   90.00
#
_symmetry.space_group_name_H-M   'P 1'
#
loop_
_entity.id
_entity.type
_entity.pdbx_description
1 polymer ?
#
loop_
_entity_poly.entity_id
_entity_poly.type
_entity_poly.pdbx_seq_one_letter_code
_entity_poly.pdbx_strand_id
1 'polypeptide(L)'
;MSSNITAGCVPARADTPSPPCNTTPADLSLLKDIPVDGGSPVFREPWEAQAFGMALALHERGLFTWDEWAQALAAQIRAAQAQGDPDLGNTYYRHWLAAIEALVSAKGATSPEELGRYQRAWDQAADRVAHGQPIELCEEDFAP
;
A
#
# COMPACT_ATOMS: atom_id res chain seq x y z
N MET A 1 0.27 25.95 39.92
CA MET A 1 1.39 25.72 38.99
C MET A 1 0.96 24.64 38.04
N SER A 2 0.43 25.05 36.90
CA SER A 2 -0.06 24.12 35.86
C SER A 2 1.08 23.89 34.88
N SER A 3 1.62 22.66 34.91
CA SER A 3 2.57 22.23 33.89
C SER A 3 1.80 21.75 32.68
N ASN A 4 1.69 22.58 31.68
CA ASN A 4 1.25 22.17 30.35
C ASN A 4 2.30 21.22 29.77
N ILE A 5 2.05 19.93 29.81
CA ILE A 5 2.77 18.97 28.99
C ILE A 5 2.06 18.96 27.64
N THR A 6 2.56 19.78 26.73
CA THR A 6 2.23 19.66 25.32
C THR A 6 2.83 18.35 24.86
N ALA A 7 1.99 17.32 24.70
CA ALA A 7 2.40 16.10 24.03
C ALA A 7 2.65 16.47 22.56
N GLY A 8 3.91 16.78 22.25
CA GLY A 8 4.32 17.03 20.88
C GLY A 8 4.29 15.74 20.09
N CYS A 9 3.63 15.74 18.92
CA CYS A 9 3.83 14.72 17.91
C CYS A 9 5.34 14.62 17.64
N VAL A 10 5.91 13.46 17.89
CA VAL A 10 7.29 13.19 17.54
C VAL A 10 7.29 12.73 16.10
N PRO A 11 7.92 13.45 15.15
CA PRO A 11 8.03 12.98 13.79
C PRO A 11 8.77 11.64 13.82
N ALA A 12 8.15 10.60 13.28
CA ALA A 12 8.84 9.35 13.03
C ALA A 12 10.00 9.67 12.07
N ARG A 13 11.22 9.63 12.58
CA ARG A 13 12.42 9.76 11.76
C ARG A 13 12.47 8.56 10.84
N ALA A 14 11.99 8.75 9.64
CA ALA A 14 12.27 7.86 8.52
C ALA A 14 13.69 8.17 8.03
N ASP A 15 14.70 7.76 8.78
CA ASP A 15 16.02 7.47 8.20
C ASP A 15 15.90 6.15 7.46
N THR A 16 15.12 6.16 6.40
CA THR A 16 15.18 5.12 5.39
C THR A 16 16.28 5.54 4.43
N PRO A 17 17.43 4.83 4.35
CA PRO A 17 18.37 5.08 3.28
C PRO A 17 17.61 4.89 1.98
N SER A 18 17.65 5.90 1.11
CA SER A 18 17.13 5.80 -0.24
C SER A 18 17.73 4.55 -0.87
N PRO A 19 16.94 3.60 -1.36
CA PRO A 19 17.49 2.44 -2.04
C PRO A 19 18.31 2.95 -3.23
N PRO A 20 19.47 2.34 -3.51
CA PRO A 20 20.25 2.70 -4.68
C PRO A 20 19.35 2.54 -5.92
N CYS A 21 19.30 3.57 -6.76
CA CYS A 21 18.54 3.61 -8.00
C CYS A 21 19.11 2.65 -9.07
N ASN A 22 19.48 1.47 -8.68
CA ASN A 22 20.03 0.46 -9.56
C ASN A 22 19.26 -0.86 -9.39
N THR A 23 17.92 -0.75 -9.43
CA THR A 23 17.08 -1.94 -9.56
C THR A 23 17.18 -2.38 -11.01
N THR A 24 17.88 -3.47 -11.26
CA THR A 24 17.66 -4.28 -12.46
C THR A 24 16.16 -4.42 -12.62
N PRO A 25 15.58 -4.09 -13.79
CA PRO A 25 14.14 -4.19 -13.95
C PRO A 25 13.74 -5.61 -13.57
N ALA A 26 12.98 -5.75 -12.49
CA ALA A 26 12.29 -6.98 -12.20
C ALA A 26 11.63 -7.41 -13.50
N ASP A 27 11.72 -8.69 -13.84
CA ASP A 27 11.20 -9.18 -15.12
C ASP A 27 9.68 -8.95 -15.17
N LEU A 28 9.30 -7.75 -15.62
CA LEU A 28 7.90 -7.31 -15.71
C LEU A 28 7.10 -8.18 -16.69
N SER A 29 7.79 -9.04 -17.45
CA SER A 29 7.13 -10.00 -18.35
C SER A 29 6.28 -11.03 -17.61
N LEU A 30 6.55 -11.24 -16.31
CA LEU A 30 5.77 -12.12 -15.44
C LEU A 30 4.48 -11.46 -14.92
N LEU A 31 4.38 -10.13 -15.00
CA LEU A 31 3.24 -9.35 -14.59
C LEU A 31 2.30 -9.16 -15.78
N LYS A 32 1.50 -10.16 -16.09
CA LYS A 32 0.48 -10.08 -17.14
C LYS A 32 -0.57 -9.04 -16.75
N ASP A 33 -1.05 -8.30 -17.76
CA ASP A 33 -2.19 -7.39 -17.65
C ASP A 33 -1.93 -6.02 -16.95
N ILE A 34 -0.67 -5.64 -16.71
CA ILE A 34 -0.38 -4.27 -16.28
C ILE A 34 -0.75 -3.30 -17.40
N PRO A 35 -1.52 -2.22 -17.12
CA PRO A 35 -1.72 -1.16 -18.09
C PRO A 35 -0.37 -0.54 -18.48
N VAL A 36 0.01 -0.64 -19.75
CA VAL A 36 1.26 -0.11 -20.27
C VAL A 36 1.01 0.87 -21.42
N ASP A 37 1.80 1.92 -21.47
CA ASP A 37 1.91 2.81 -22.60
C ASP A 37 3.39 2.89 -23.00
N GLY A 38 3.68 2.61 -24.27
CA GLY A 38 5.05 2.58 -24.77
C GLY A 38 6.01 1.62 -24.02
N GLY A 39 5.49 0.55 -23.39
CA GLY A 39 6.27 -0.43 -22.62
C GLY A 39 6.53 -0.05 -21.17
N SER A 40 5.98 1.08 -20.70
CA SER A 40 6.05 1.50 -19.29
C SER A 40 4.70 1.39 -18.60
N PRO A 41 4.64 0.99 -17.32
CA PRO A 41 3.41 0.99 -16.55
C PRO A 41 2.76 2.37 -16.49
N VAL A 42 1.44 2.44 -16.65
CA VAL A 42 0.66 3.68 -16.55
C VAL A 42 -0.03 3.74 -15.20
N PHE A 43 0.19 4.85 -14.49
CA PHE A 43 -0.46 5.15 -13.22
C PHE A 43 -1.30 6.41 -13.40
N ARG A 44 -2.57 6.37 -12.97
CA ARG A 44 -3.48 7.52 -13.00
C ARG A 44 -3.36 8.36 -11.74
N GLU A 45 -3.09 7.71 -10.62
CA GLU A 45 -2.99 8.30 -9.30
C GLU A 45 -1.64 7.96 -8.66
N PRO A 46 -1.06 8.85 -7.84
CA PRO A 46 0.23 8.59 -7.19
C PRO A 46 0.27 7.31 -6.33
N TRP A 47 -0.83 6.96 -5.67
CA TRP A 47 -0.93 5.77 -4.84
C TRP A 47 -0.83 4.46 -5.64
N GLU A 48 -1.21 4.46 -6.93
CA GLU A 48 -1.08 3.29 -7.82
C GLU A 48 0.39 2.93 -8.04
N ALA A 49 1.24 3.94 -8.25
CA ALA A 49 2.69 3.76 -8.33
C ALA A 49 3.28 3.26 -7.01
N GLN A 50 2.75 3.73 -5.88
CA GLN A 50 3.16 3.26 -4.55
C GLN A 50 2.78 1.80 -4.32
N ALA A 51 1.56 1.40 -4.68
CA ALA A 51 1.13 0.00 -4.59
C ALA A 51 1.99 -0.92 -5.46
N PHE A 52 2.29 -0.49 -6.68
CA PHE A 52 3.19 -1.20 -7.60
C PHE A 52 4.59 -1.37 -6.98
N GLY A 53 5.21 -0.27 -6.52
CA GLY A 53 6.53 -0.30 -5.89
C GLY A 53 6.57 -1.14 -4.62
N MET A 54 5.50 -1.15 -3.83
CA MET A 54 5.39 -1.96 -2.63
C MET A 54 5.36 -3.45 -2.95
N ALA A 55 4.61 -3.88 -3.96
CA ALA A 55 4.59 -5.28 -4.39
C ALA A 55 5.98 -5.75 -4.84
N LEU A 56 6.69 -4.93 -5.62
CA LEU A 56 8.07 -5.23 -6.05
C LEU A 56 9.00 -5.35 -4.85
N ALA A 57 8.98 -4.40 -3.93
CA ALA A 57 9.85 -4.37 -2.75
C ALA A 57 9.62 -5.59 -1.83
N LEU A 58 8.37 -5.99 -1.63
CA LEU A 58 8.02 -7.16 -0.81
C LEU A 58 8.46 -8.46 -1.49
N HIS A 59 8.32 -8.56 -2.80
CA HIS A 59 8.84 -9.70 -3.57
C HIS A 59 10.36 -9.78 -3.49
N GLU A 60 11.08 -8.67 -3.70
CA GLU A 60 12.55 -8.61 -3.60
C GLU A 60 13.06 -9.00 -2.21
N ARG A 61 12.31 -8.72 -1.17
CA ARG A 61 12.58 -9.15 0.21
C ARG A 61 12.22 -10.61 0.48
N GLY A 62 11.68 -11.32 -0.50
CA GLY A 62 11.34 -12.74 -0.40
C GLY A 62 10.06 -13.04 0.38
N LEU A 63 9.17 -12.05 0.58
CA LEU A 63 7.91 -12.28 1.29
C LEU A 63 6.99 -13.22 0.52
N PHE A 64 6.97 -13.11 -0.81
CA PHE A 64 6.22 -13.98 -1.70
C PHE A 64 6.93 -14.15 -3.04
N THR A 65 6.59 -15.23 -3.74
CA THR A 65 7.02 -15.47 -5.12
C THR A 65 6.07 -14.80 -6.12
N TRP A 66 6.50 -14.67 -7.38
CA TRP A 66 5.61 -14.16 -8.43
C TRP A 66 4.43 -15.09 -8.71
N ASP A 67 4.56 -16.39 -8.51
CA ASP A 67 3.45 -17.33 -8.63
C ASP A 67 2.41 -17.10 -7.52
N GLU A 68 2.84 -16.90 -6.28
CA GLU A 68 1.95 -16.55 -5.17
C GLU A 68 1.25 -15.20 -5.41
N TRP A 69 2.00 -14.23 -5.93
CA TRP A 69 1.46 -12.93 -6.31
C TRP A 69 0.36 -13.05 -7.38
N ALA A 70 0.65 -13.77 -8.47
CA ALA A 70 -0.29 -13.95 -9.56
C ALA A 70 -1.59 -14.63 -9.10
N GLN A 71 -1.49 -15.63 -8.21
CA GLN A 71 -2.63 -16.31 -7.61
C GLN A 71 -3.45 -15.38 -6.71
N ALA A 72 -2.79 -14.59 -5.86
CA ALA A 72 -3.44 -13.64 -4.97
C ALA A 72 -4.16 -12.54 -5.77
N LEU A 73 -3.51 -11.96 -6.76
CA LEU A 73 -4.10 -10.93 -7.62
C LEU A 73 -5.31 -11.48 -8.40
N ALA A 74 -5.18 -12.65 -9.01
CA ALA A 74 -6.29 -13.31 -9.72
C ALA A 74 -7.47 -13.61 -8.79
N ALA A 75 -7.22 -13.97 -7.53
CA ALA A 75 -8.27 -14.20 -6.55
C ALA A 75 -9.04 -12.90 -6.23
N GLN A 76 -8.32 -11.78 -6.07
CA GLN A 76 -8.97 -10.48 -5.82
C GLN A 76 -9.81 -10.00 -7.02
N ILE A 77 -9.29 -10.16 -8.24
CA ILE A 77 -10.03 -9.82 -9.46
C ILE A 77 -11.31 -10.66 -9.57
N ARG A 78 -11.23 -11.96 -9.37
CA ARG A 78 -12.41 -12.84 -9.40
C ARG A 78 -13.42 -12.49 -8.32
N ALA A 79 -12.98 -12.17 -7.12
CA ALA A 79 -13.87 -11.77 -6.03
C ALA A 79 -14.58 -10.45 -6.35
N ALA A 80 -13.89 -9.48 -6.92
CA ALA A 80 -14.49 -8.22 -7.34
C ALA A 80 -15.49 -8.41 -8.50
N GLN A 81 -15.18 -9.22 -9.49
CA GLN A 81 -16.08 -9.56 -10.59
C GLN A 81 -17.36 -10.24 -10.09
N ALA A 82 -17.25 -11.13 -9.10
CA ALA A 82 -18.40 -11.76 -8.46
C ALA A 82 -19.30 -10.75 -7.72
N GLN A 83 -18.76 -9.60 -7.33
CA GLN A 83 -19.49 -8.50 -6.71
C GLN A 83 -19.95 -7.42 -7.72
N GLY A 84 -19.75 -7.65 -9.01
CA GLY A 84 -20.24 -6.79 -10.09
C GLY A 84 -19.21 -5.80 -10.65
N ASP A 85 -17.92 -5.95 -10.34
CA ASP A 85 -16.86 -5.19 -10.99
C ASP A 85 -16.78 -5.56 -12.48
N PRO A 86 -17.00 -4.62 -13.43
CA PRO A 86 -16.95 -4.91 -14.86
C PRO A 86 -15.53 -5.10 -15.39
N ASP A 87 -14.50 -4.95 -14.55
CA ASP A 87 -13.08 -5.10 -14.90
C ASP A 87 -12.66 -4.24 -16.12
N LEU A 88 -12.97 -2.95 -16.05
CA LEU A 88 -12.64 -1.98 -17.11
C LEU A 88 -11.23 -1.39 -16.97
N GLY A 89 -10.39 -1.96 -16.09
CA GLY A 89 -9.04 -1.53 -15.82
C GLY A 89 -8.90 -0.34 -14.85
N ASN A 90 -9.99 0.34 -14.49
CA ASN A 90 -9.98 1.45 -13.55
C ASN A 90 -9.85 1.02 -12.08
N THR A 91 -10.10 -0.25 -11.78
CA THR A 91 -10.00 -0.87 -10.46
C THR A 91 -8.76 -1.75 -10.31
N TYR A 92 -7.94 -1.87 -11.35
CA TYR A 92 -6.81 -2.80 -11.41
C TYR A 92 -5.84 -2.63 -10.23
N TYR A 93 -5.39 -1.43 -9.92
CA TYR A 93 -4.47 -1.20 -8.80
C TYR A 93 -5.13 -1.33 -7.42
N ARG A 94 -6.45 -1.23 -7.32
CA ARG A 94 -7.18 -1.60 -6.10
C ARG A 94 -7.08 -3.11 -5.83
N HIS A 95 -7.10 -3.92 -6.87
CA HIS A 95 -6.85 -5.36 -6.76
C HIS A 95 -5.41 -5.66 -6.34
N TRP A 96 -4.45 -4.85 -6.81
CA TRP A 96 -3.06 -4.92 -6.34
C TRP A 96 -2.95 -4.69 -4.85
N LEU A 97 -3.56 -3.62 -4.34
CA LEU A 97 -3.56 -3.30 -2.92
C LEU A 97 -4.20 -4.43 -2.11
N ALA A 98 -5.36 -4.93 -2.52
CA ALA A 98 -6.04 -6.03 -1.87
C ALA A 98 -5.19 -7.33 -1.87
N ALA A 99 -4.46 -7.60 -2.95
CA ALA A 99 -3.55 -8.74 -3.02
C ALA A 99 -2.34 -8.58 -2.08
N ILE A 100 -1.78 -7.38 -1.97
CA ILE A 100 -0.72 -7.07 -1.00
C ILE A 100 -1.23 -7.33 0.42
N GLU A 101 -2.37 -6.78 0.80
CA GLU A 101 -2.97 -6.95 2.12
C GLU A 101 -3.23 -8.42 2.45
N ALA A 102 -3.75 -9.19 1.48
CA ALA A 102 -3.98 -10.62 1.64
C ALA A 102 -2.67 -11.39 1.85
N LEU A 103 -1.62 -11.09 1.08
CA LEU A 103 -0.33 -11.76 1.17
C LEU A 103 0.42 -11.42 2.47
N VAL A 104 0.48 -10.16 2.86
CA VAL A 104 1.18 -9.76 4.11
C VAL A 104 0.47 -10.35 5.33
N SER A 105 -0.84 -10.48 5.30
CA SER A 105 -1.62 -11.14 6.35
C SER A 105 -1.39 -12.65 6.35
N ALA A 106 -1.46 -13.32 5.19
CA ALA A 106 -1.25 -14.76 5.06
C ALA A 106 0.18 -15.19 5.46
N LYS A 107 1.16 -14.34 5.21
CA LYS A 107 2.58 -14.57 5.59
C LYS A 107 2.89 -14.17 7.03
N GLY A 108 1.92 -13.63 7.78
CA GLY A 108 2.10 -13.23 9.17
C GLY A 108 2.97 -11.98 9.36
N ALA A 109 3.17 -11.18 8.33
CA ALA A 109 3.88 -9.91 8.42
C ALA A 109 3.06 -8.84 9.17
N THR A 110 1.75 -8.94 9.08
CA THR A 110 0.76 -8.14 9.85
C THR A 110 -0.54 -8.93 9.97
N SER A 111 -1.56 -8.33 10.59
CA SER A 111 -2.91 -8.92 10.65
C SER A 111 -3.96 -8.00 10.02
N PRO A 112 -5.13 -8.53 9.61
CA PRO A 112 -6.23 -7.71 9.11
C PRO A 112 -6.70 -6.67 10.15
N GLU A 113 -6.65 -7.00 11.43
CA GLU A 113 -7.01 -6.11 12.54
C GLU A 113 -6.02 -4.95 12.64
N GLU A 114 -4.73 -5.23 12.50
CA GLU A 114 -3.68 -4.23 12.54
C GLU A 114 -3.77 -3.31 11.32
N LEU A 115 -3.94 -3.86 10.11
CA LEU A 115 -4.17 -3.06 8.90
C LEU A 115 -5.37 -2.13 9.07
N GLY A 116 -6.50 -2.64 9.55
CA GLY A 116 -7.70 -1.85 9.82
C GLY A 116 -7.49 -0.77 10.89
N ARG A 117 -6.67 -1.05 11.89
CA ARG A 117 -6.29 -0.06 12.91
C ARG A 117 -5.50 1.10 12.31
N TYR A 118 -4.50 0.80 11.48
CA TYR A 118 -3.71 1.84 10.78
C TYR A 118 -4.56 2.61 9.77
N GLN A 119 -5.44 1.95 9.03
CA GLN A 119 -6.35 2.62 8.11
C GLN A 119 -7.20 3.67 8.82
N ARG A 120 -7.84 3.31 9.94
CA ARG A 120 -8.62 4.26 10.75
C ARG A 120 -7.77 5.40 11.31
N ALA A 121 -6.54 5.10 11.76
CA ALA A 121 -5.64 6.12 12.27
C ALA A 121 -5.28 7.14 11.18
N TRP A 122 -5.03 6.70 9.96
CA TRP A 122 -4.78 7.60 8.82
C TRP A 122 -6.01 8.44 8.45
N ASP A 123 -7.21 7.86 8.50
CA ASP A 123 -8.47 8.59 8.27
C ASP A 123 -8.65 9.69 9.35
N GLN A 124 -8.43 9.37 10.62
CA GLN A 124 -8.49 10.33 11.73
C GLN A 124 -7.43 11.43 11.61
N ALA A 125 -6.20 11.07 11.25
CA ALA A 125 -5.15 12.05 11.03
C ALA A 125 -5.47 13.00 9.87
N ALA A 126 -6.05 12.47 8.79
CA ALA A 126 -6.49 13.28 7.64
C ALA A 126 -7.59 14.27 8.01
N ASP A 127 -8.55 13.86 8.84
CA ASP A 127 -9.63 14.72 9.32
C ASP A 127 -9.13 15.80 10.29
N ARG A 128 -8.11 15.49 11.10
CA ARG A 128 -7.52 16.40 12.09
C ARG A 128 -6.65 17.48 11.47
N VAL A 129 -5.94 17.15 10.39
CA VAL A 129 -4.92 18.02 9.80
C VAL A 129 -5.54 19.01 8.82
N ALA A 130 -5.19 20.29 8.96
CA ALA A 130 -5.67 21.33 8.06
C ALA A 130 -5.17 21.11 6.62
N HIS A 131 -5.99 21.51 5.64
CA HIS A 131 -5.66 21.40 4.22
C HIS A 131 -4.30 22.01 3.89
N GLY A 132 -3.47 21.28 3.16
CA GLY A 132 -2.14 21.75 2.74
C GLY A 132 -1.02 21.54 3.76
N GLN A 133 -1.33 20.91 4.89
CA GLN A 133 -0.31 20.50 5.87
C GLN A 133 0.01 18.99 5.70
N PRO A 134 1.26 18.58 6.01
CA PRO A 134 1.61 17.16 5.99
C PRO A 134 0.81 16.39 7.04
N ILE A 135 0.31 15.22 6.65
CA ILE A 135 -0.41 14.32 7.56
C ILE A 135 0.62 13.42 8.25
N GLU A 136 0.64 13.46 9.58
CA GLU A 136 1.49 12.62 10.41
C GLU A 136 0.63 11.88 11.43
N LEU A 137 0.94 10.60 11.68
CA LEU A 137 0.25 9.81 12.69
C LEU A 137 0.71 10.17 14.10
N CYS A 138 -0.24 10.36 15.00
CA CYS A 138 -0.02 10.57 16.42
C CYS A 138 -0.71 9.47 17.24
N GLU A 139 -0.36 9.32 18.50
CA GLU A 139 -0.99 8.32 19.37
C GLU A 139 -2.51 8.50 19.49
N GLU A 140 -2.99 9.74 19.45
CA GLU A 140 -4.42 10.06 19.49
C GLU A 140 -5.21 9.53 18.28
N ASP A 141 -4.56 9.36 17.11
CA ASP A 141 -5.18 8.82 15.90
C ASP A 141 -5.47 7.30 16.00
N PHE A 142 -4.89 6.64 17.01
CA PHE A 142 -5.14 5.23 17.30
C PHE A 142 -6.16 5.00 18.42
N ALA A 143 -6.74 6.06 18.93
CA ALA A 143 -7.79 5.95 19.93
C ALA A 143 -9.06 5.29 19.32
N PRO A 144 -9.78 4.49 20.10
CA PRO A 144 -11.00 3.82 19.65
C PRO A 144 -12.15 4.79 19.41
#